data_faf512215dc9a02ac6efe80982a20bd9
#
_entry.id   faf512215dc9a02ac6efe80982a20bd9
#
_cell.length_a   1.000
_cell.length_b   1.000
_cell.length_c   1.000
_cell.angle_alpha   90.00
_cell.angle_beta   90.00
_cell.angle_gamma   90.00
#
_symmetry.space_group_name_H-M   'P 1'
#
loop_
_entity.id
_entity.type
_entity.pdbx_description
1 polymer ?
#
loop_
_entity_poly.entity_id
_entity_poly.type
_entity_poly.pdbx_seq_one_letter_code
_entity_poly.pdbx_strand_id
1 'polypeptide(L)'
;NILVDRKSTMSSHRAFLRAANELKSALLVNPNDINAMQSAILNAIKMKPFEQEKRMSEMQEHLRINDVNNWAKKYLQDMTNIKLQNKNRLSHQMTYEDKVQIIEAYQASFKRLLILDYDGTLVRFYDKPQNAVPDNRVKNLLVSLTENPFNKVVIVSGRDSATLEHWFGHLNIDLAAEHGLKYKEPGNKNWFNLSNKQPLWKNKVRALAERYSEEIVGSFIEEKE
;
A
#
# COMPACT_ATOMS: atom_id res chain seq x y z
N ASN A 1 3.28 -21.75 -32.74
CA ASN A 1 3.66 -20.69 -31.80
C ASN A 1 3.71 -21.25 -30.39
N ILE A 2 4.91 -21.39 -29.86
CA ILE A 2 5.18 -21.83 -28.49
C ILE A 2 5.58 -20.59 -27.68
N LEU A 3 4.83 -20.28 -26.62
CA LEU A 3 5.17 -19.23 -25.67
C LEU A 3 5.93 -19.83 -24.49
N VAL A 4 7.09 -19.24 -24.21
CA VAL A 4 8.01 -19.72 -23.17
C VAL A 4 7.79 -18.90 -21.88
N ASP A 5 7.44 -19.56 -20.78
CA ASP A 5 7.27 -18.92 -19.46
C ASP A 5 8.58 -18.96 -18.66
N ARG A 6 9.24 -17.82 -18.47
CA ARG A 6 10.43 -17.71 -17.63
C ARG A 6 10.04 -17.37 -16.19
N LYS A 7 10.05 -18.35 -15.32
CA LYS A 7 9.98 -18.12 -13.88
C LYS A 7 11.32 -17.57 -13.36
N SER A 8 11.59 -16.30 -13.57
CA SER A 8 12.64 -15.61 -12.80
C SER A 8 12.41 -14.10 -12.80
N THR A 9 12.34 -13.55 -11.61
CA THR A 9 12.17 -12.15 -11.18
C THR A 9 10.76 -11.56 -11.25
N MET A 10 10.30 -11.06 -10.10
CA MET A 10 8.91 -10.62 -9.83
C MET A 10 8.39 -9.49 -10.73
N SER A 11 9.23 -8.72 -11.39
CA SER A 11 8.84 -7.61 -12.27
C SER A 11 8.54 -8.05 -13.72
N SER A 12 9.21 -9.10 -14.22
CA SER A 12 8.96 -9.65 -15.57
C SER A 12 7.72 -10.53 -15.63
N HIS A 13 7.27 -11.07 -14.48
CA HIS A 13 6.10 -11.96 -14.38
C HIS A 13 4.78 -11.31 -14.85
N ARG A 14 4.56 -10.02 -14.55
CA ARG A 14 3.30 -9.35 -14.91
C ARG A 14 3.17 -9.11 -16.42
N ALA A 15 4.24 -8.81 -17.11
CA ALA A 15 4.21 -8.58 -18.55
C ALA A 15 4.06 -9.91 -19.32
N PHE A 16 4.70 -10.97 -18.84
CA PHE A 16 4.68 -12.28 -19.48
C PHE A 16 3.34 -13.03 -19.26
N LEU A 17 2.80 -12.95 -18.03
CA LEU A 17 1.44 -13.45 -17.73
C LEU A 17 0.36 -12.75 -18.57
N ARG A 18 0.57 -11.50 -18.97
CA ARG A 18 -0.33 -10.81 -19.90
C ARG A 18 -0.28 -11.42 -21.29
N ALA A 19 0.90 -11.62 -21.89
CA ALA A 19 1.02 -12.22 -23.21
C ALA A 19 0.48 -13.65 -23.24
N ALA A 20 0.72 -14.45 -22.21
CA ALA A 20 0.17 -15.80 -22.07
C ALA A 20 -1.35 -15.81 -21.92
N ASN A 21 -1.91 -14.83 -21.20
CA ASN A 21 -3.36 -14.67 -21.07
C ASN A 21 -4.03 -14.09 -22.32
N GLU A 22 -3.29 -13.32 -23.12
CA GLU A 22 -3.78 -12.73 -24.35
C GLU A 22 -3.84 -13.74 -25.50
N LEU A 23 -2.84 -14.64 -25.59
CA LEU A 23 -2.77 -15.66 -26.66
C LEU A 23 -3.17 -17.04 -26.14
N LYS A 24 -4.42 -17.19 -25.75
CA LYS A 24 -4.98 -18.42 -25.15
C LYS A 24 -4.84 -19.67 -26.03
N SER A 25 -4.77 -19.50 -27.34
CA SER A 25 -4.61 -20.59 -28.29
C SER A 25 -3.16 -21.00 -28.54
N ALA A 26 -2.19 -20.36 -27.87
CA ALA A 26 -0.79 -20.76 -27.90
C ALA A 26 -0.50 -21.96 -26.95
N LEU A 27 0.51 -22.73 -27.26
CA LEU A 27 1.03 -23.76 -26.37
C LEU A 27 1.96 -23.08 -25.34
N LEU A 28 1.59 -23.14 -24.06
CA LEU A 28 2.36 -22.54 -22.97
C LEU A 28 3.35 -23.59 -22.42
N VAL A 29 4.61 -23.19 -22.28
CA VAL A 29 5.66 -24.05 -21.74
C VAL A 29 6.52 -23.31 -20.72
N ASN A 30 6.98 -24.03 -19.71
CA ASN A 30 7.99 -23.52 -18.80
C ASN A 30 9.38 -23.73 -19.44
N PRO A 31 10.21 -22.69 -19.68
CA PRO A 31 11.52 -22.82 -20.30
C PRO A 31 12.53 -23.60 -19.47
N ASN A 32 12.28 -23.75 -18.17
CA ASN A 32 13.12 -24.52 -17.26
C ASN A 32 12.72 -26.00 -17.18
N ASP A 33 11.64 -26.39 -17.85
CA ASP A 33 11.16 -27.77 -17.91
C ASP A 33 11.36 -28.32 -19.32
N ILE A 34 12.50 -29.02 -19.54
CA ILE A 34 12.87 -29.59 -20.83
C ILE A 34 11.83 -30.62 -21.29
N ASN A 35 11.26 -31.40 -20.38
CA ASN A 35 10.29 -32.43 -20.71
C ASN A 35 8.97 -31.82 -21.18
N ALA A 36 8.51 -30.76 -20.51
CA ALA A 36 7.33 -30.00 -20.95
C ALA A 36 7.55 -29.36 -22.31
N MET A 37 8.73 -28.77 -22.57
CA MET A 37 9.08 -28.20 -23.88
C MET A 37 9.07 -29.26 -24.98
N GLN A 38 9.73 -30.41 -24.75
CA GLN A 38 9.76 -31.52 -25.69
C GLN A 38 8.35 -32.03 -26.01
N SER A 39 7.51 -32.20 -24.98
CA SER A 39 6.13 -32.63 -25.12
C SER A 39 5.29 -31.63 -25.93
N ALA A 40 5.48 -30.34 -25.68
CA ALA A 40 4.76 -29.28 -26.40
C ALA A 40 5.15 -29.22 -27.88
N ILE A 41 6.43 -29.39 -28.19
CA ILE A 41 6.93 -29.47 -29.59
C ILE A 41 6.34 -30.69 -30.31
N LEU A 42 6.39 -31.87 -29.68
CA LEU A 42 5.80 -33.08 -30.25
C LEU A 42 4.28 -32.94 -30.46
N ASN A 43 3.57 -32.31 -29.52
CA ASN A 43 2.14 -32.03 -29.65
C ASN A 43 1.86 -31.06 -30.80
N ALA A 44 2.67 -30.01 -30.96
CA ALA A 44 2.54 -29.07 -32.07
C ALA A 44 2.73 -29.76 -33.44
N ILE A 45 3.72 -30.65 -33.56
CA ILE A 45 4.00 -31.36 -34.82
C ILE A 45 2.90 -32.39 -35.14
N LYS A 46 2.39 -33.09 -34.10
CA LYS A 46 1.34 -34.12 -34.27
C LYS A 46 -0.06 -33.55 -34.35
N MET A 47 -0.25 -32.26 -34.15
CA MET A 47 -1.53 -31.59 -34.15
C MET A 47 -2.16 -31.67 -35.54
N LYS A 48 -3.46 -31.98 -35.62
CA LYS A 48 -4.18 -32.06 -36.90
C LYS A 48 -4.17 -30.71 -37.64
N PRO A 49 -4.04 -30.69 -38.97
CA PRO A 49 -3.97 -29.43 -39.73
C PRO A 49 -5.12 -28.46 -39.43
N PHE A 50 -6.34 -28.95 -39.32
CA PHE A 50 -7.49 -28.13 -38.94
C PHE A 50 -7.33 -27.43 -37.57
N GLU A 51 -6.78 -28.12 -36.58
CA GLU A 51 -6.57 -27.54 -35.27
C GLU A 51 -5.43 -26.51 -35.29
N GLN A 52 -4.38 -26.78 -36.06
CA GLN A 52 -3.26 -25.82 -36.23
C GLN A 52 -3.76 -24.54 -36.88
N GLU A 53 -4.58 -24.66 -37.95
CA GLU A 53 -5.17 -23.54 -38.69
C GLU A 53 -6.12 -22.73 -37.81
N LYS A 54 -6.98 -23.38 -37.05
CA LYS A 54 -7.92 -22.75 -36.11
C LYS A 54 -7.17 -21.94 -35.08
N ARG A 55 -6.21 -22.56 -34.39
CA ARG A 55 -5.41 -21.87 -33.33
C ARG A 55 -4.61 -20.71 -33.91
N MET A 56 -4.04 -20.86 -35.09
CA MET A 56 -3.31 -19.80 -35.77
C MET A 56 -4.20 -18.62 -36.12
N SER A 57 -5.38 -18.90 -36.67
CA SER A 57 -6.36 -17.87 -37.04
C SER A 57 -6.84 -17.09 -35.84
N GLU A 58 -7.16 -17.77 -34.74
CA GLU A 58 -7.55 -17.12 -33.49
C GLU A 58 -6.45 -16.19 -32.92
N MET A 59 -5.20 -16.63 -32.95
CA MET A 59 -4.06 -15.80 -32.51
C MET A 59 -3.80 -14.61 -33.43
N GLN A 60 -3.88 -14.82 -34.75
CA GLN A 60 -3.71 -13.73 -35.72
C GLN A 60 -4.81 -12.68 -35.60
N GLU A 61 -6.06 -13.07 -35.41
CA GLU A 61 -7.17 -12.13 -35.22
C GLU A 61 -7.00 -11.35 -33.92
N HIS A 62 -6.58 -12.01 -32.83
CA HIS A 62 -6.29 -11.33 -31.58
C HIS A 62 -5.18 -10.29 -31.73
N LEU A 63 -4.09 -10.63 -32.44
CA LEU A 63 -2.97 -9.71 -32.69
C LEU A 63 -3.36 -8.57 -33.62
N ARG A 64 -4.27 -8.79 -34.57
CA ARG A 64 -4.77 -7.75 -35.50
C ARG A 64 -5.57 -6.68 -34.76
N ILE A 65 -6.39 -7.11 -33.78
CA ILE A 65 -7.20 -6.21 -32.95
C ILE A 65 -6.35 -5.50 -31.90
N ASN A 66 -5.37 -6.20 -31.32
CA ASN A 66 -4.50 -5.71 -30.25
C ASN A 66 -3.08 -5.44 -30.76
N ASP A 67 -2.96 -4.63 -31.80
CA ASP A 67 -1.67 -4.20 -32.33
C ASP A 67 -0.98 -3.18 -31.39
N VAL A 68 0.28 -2.85 -31.69
CA VAL A 68 1.08 -1.90 -30.90
C VAL A 68 0.43 -0.52 -30.84
N ASN A 69 -0.31 -0.09 -31.86
CA ASN A 69 -0.97 1.21 -31.88
C ASN A 69 -2.18 1.24 -30.95
N ASN A 70 -2.98 0.17 -30.95
CA ASN A 70 -4.11 0.02 -30.05
C ASN A 70 -3.64 -0.14 -28.59
N TRP A 71 -2.55 -0.86 -28.37
CA TRP A 71 -1.91 -0.94 -27.06
C TRP A 71 -1.44 0.45 -26.58
N ALA A 72 -0.75 1.20 -27.44
CA ALA A 72 -0.29 2.54 -27.10
C ALA A 72 -1.44 3.51 -26.81
N LYS A 73 -2.51 3.48 -27.64
CA LYS A 73 -3.72 4.28 -27.39
C LYS A 73 -4.35 3.95 -26.04
N LYS A 74 -4.54 2.68 -25.74
CA LYS A 74 -5.13 2.24 -24.48
C LYS A 74 -4.25 2.63 -23.29
N TYR A 75 -2.94 2.46 -23.41
CA TYR A 75 -1.99 2.88 -22.38
C TYR A 75 -2.06 4.39 -22.10
N LEU A 76 -2.08 5.22 -23.14
CA LEU A 76 -2.22 6.68 -22.99
C LEU A 76 -3.60 7.08 -22.43
N GLN A 77 -4.67 6.38 -22.80
CA GLN A 77 -5.99 6.59 -22.23
C GLN A 77 -6.01 6.23 -20.74
N ASP A 78 -5.46 5.08 -20.37
CA ASP A 78 -5.37 4.64 -18.96
C ASP A 78 -4.53 5.62 -18.13
N MET A 79 -3.39 6.11 -18.66
CA MET A 79 -2.60 7.16 -18.01
C MET A 79 -3.40 8.45 -17.82
N THR A 80 -4.15 8.86 -18.83
CA THR A 80 -4.98 10.08 -18.76
C THR A 80 -6.10 9.90 -17.74
N ASN A 81 -6.76 8.75 -17.73
CA ASN A 81 -7.81 8.42 -16.76
C ASN A 81 -7.26 8.38 -15.32
N ILE A 82 -6.10 7.77 -15.11
CA ILE A 82 -5.41 7.76 -13.80
C ILE A 82 -5.04 9.19 -13.38
N LYS A 83 -4.54 10.01 -14.30
CA LYS A 83 -4.21 11.41 -14.03
C LYS A 83 -5.44 12.22 -13.66
N LEU A 84 -6.58 12.02 -14.34
CA LEU A 84 -7.86 12.65 -13.99
C LEU A 84 -8.41 12.16 -12.65
N GLN A 85 -8.36 10.84 -12.40
CA GLN A 85 -8.76 10.27 -11.11
C GLN A 85 -7.86 10.75 -9.96
N ASN A 86 -6.56 10.84 -10.18
CA ASN A 86 -5.62 11.37 -9.19
C ASN A 86 -5.82 12.88 -9.00
N LYS A 87 -6.10 13.65 -10.05
CA LYS A 87 -6.44 15.07 -9.92
C LYS A 87 -7.71 15.26 -9.06
N ASN A 88 -8.70 14.41 -9.23
CA ASN A 88 -9.91 14.43 -8.41
C ASN A 88 -9.70 13.91 -6.98
N ARG A 89 -8.69 13.03 -6.74
CA ARG A 89 -8.32 12.53 -5.41
C ARG A 89 -7.31 13.42 -4.67
N LEU A 90 -6.39 14.06 -5.40
CA LEU A 90 -5.30 14.84 -4.79
C LEU A 90 -5.64 16.32 -4.61
N SER A 91 -6.75 16.82 -5.14
CA SER A 91 -7.02 18.24 -5.16
C SER A 91 -8.24 18.69 -4.35
N HIS A 92 -8.59 18.01 -3.26
CA HIS A 92 -9.30 18.71 -2.20
C HIS A 92 -8.28 19.50 -1.37
N GLN A 93 -7.63 20.49 -2.00
CA GLN A 93 -7.08 21.58 -1.21
C GLN A 93 -8.27 22.23 -0.50
N MET A 94 -8.18 22.25 0.82
CA MET A 94 -9.19 22.87 1.67
C MET A 94 -9.45 24.32 1.19
N THR A 95 -10.64 24.58 0.71
CA THR A 95 -11.04 25.92 0.28
C THR A 95 -11.26 26.83 1.49
N TYR A 96 -11.48 28.12 1.25
CA TYR A 96 -11.84 29.03 2.34
C TYR A 96 -13.19 28.66 2.93
N GLU A 97 -14.15 28.27 2.11
CA GLU A 97 -15.48 27.82 2.50
C GLU A 97 -15.41 26.57 3.38
N ASP A 98 -14.57 25.57 3.03
CA ASP A 98 -14.36 24.38 3.85
C ASP A 98 -13.83 24.75 5.24
N LYS A 99 -12.89 25.70 5.31
CA LYS A 99 -12.36 26.19 6.60
C LYS A 99 -13.43 26.84 7.46
N VAL A 100 -14.26 27.68 6.86
CA VAL A 100 -15.36 28.33 7.55
C VAL A 100 -16.34 27.30 8.10
N GLN A 101 -16.76 26.33 7.28
CA GLN A 101 -17.65 25.25 7.70
C GLN A 101 -17.08 24.42 8.87
N ILE A 102 -15.78 24.10 8.83
CA ILE A 102 -15.12 23.36 9.93
C ILE A 102 -15.13 24.21 11.21
N ILE A 103 -14.82 25.51 11.11
CA ILE A 103 -14.81 26.40 12.27
C ILE A 103 -16.23 26.54 12.86
N GLU A 104 -17.24 26.72 12.02
CA GLU A 104 -18.64 26.82 12.45
C GLU A 104 -19.12 25.52 13.12
N ALA A 105 -18.80 24.35 12.50
CA ALA A 105 -19.13 23.07 13.09
C ALA A 105 -18.41 22.84 14.43
N TYR A 106 -17.14 23.26 14.53
CA TYR A 106 -16.38 23.20 15.77
C TYR A 106 -17.02 24.08 16.86
N GLN A 107 -17.44 25.31 16.52
CA GLN A 107 -18.06 26.25 17.48
C GLN A 107 -19.47 25.81 17.91
N ALA A 108 -20.23 25.24 16.97
CA ALA A 108 -21.61 24.78 17.26
C ALA A 108 -21.66 23.50 18.10
N SER A 109 -20.56 22.72 18.12
CA SER A 109 -20.51 21.44 18.82
C SER A 109 -20.25 21.61 20.31
N PHE A 110 -21.11 21.01 21.14
CA PHE A 110 -20.94 21.01 22.59
C PHE A 110 -19.81 20.10 23.07
N LYS A 111 -19.64 18.93 22.45
CA LYS A 111 -18.52 18.00 22.71
C LYS A 111 -17.83 17.66 21.40
N ARG A 112 -16.51 17.59 21.42
CA ARG A 112 -15.70 17.36 20.23
C ARG A 112 -14.71 16.24 20.47
N LEU A 113 -14.60 15.36 19.52
CA LEU A 113 -13.54 14.36 19.42
C LEU A 113 -12.59 14.77 18.31
N LEU A 114 -11.35 15.09 18.67
CA LEU A 114 -10.29 15.49 17.75
C LEU A 114 -9.32 14.33 17.60
N ILE A 115 -9.40 13.62 16.48
CA ILE A 115 -8.48 12.51 16.15
C ILE A 115 -7.42 13.09 15.24
N LEU A 116 -6.16 13.09 15.71
CA LEU A 116 -5.03 13.71 15.04
C LEU A 116 -4.00 12.63 14.68
N ASP A 117 -3.70 12.51 13.40
CA ASP A 117 -2.56 11.76 12.93
C ASP A 117 -1.27 12.55 13.18
N TYR A 118 -0.17 11.84 13.39
CA TYR A 118 1.10 12.47 13.77
C TYR A 118 2.04 12.71 12.59
N ASP A 119 2.50 11.63 11.93
CA ASP A 119 3.49 11.70 10.86
C ASP A 119 2.88 12.20 9.55
N GLY A 120 3.29 13.34 9.04
CA GLY A 120 2.73 14.00 7.85
C GLY A 120 1.54 14.93 8.15
N THR A 121 1.04 14.95 9.40
CA THR A 121 -0.08 15.80 9.84
C THR A 121 0.38 16.84 10.86
N LEU A 122 0.80 16.43 12.05
CA LEU A 122 1.32 17.33 13.08
C LEU A 122 2.80 17.68 12.86
N VAL A 123 3.57 16.76 12.29
CA VAL A 123 4.96 16.95 11.89
C VAL A 123 5.13 16.52 10.42
N ARG A 124 6.09 17.13 9.73
CA ARG A 124 6.46 16.70 8.38
C ARG A 124 7.10 15.32 8.38
N PHE A 125 7.12 14.66 7.23
CA PHE A 125 7.88 13.42 7.05
C PHE A 125 9.38 13.69 7.13
N TYR A 126 10.10 12.75 7.74
CA TYR A 126 11.56 12.72 7.86
C TYR A 126 12.09 11.41 7.28
N ASP A 127 13.33 11.46 6.74
CA ASP A 127 13.99 10.25 6.20
C ASP A 127 14.18 9.17 7.26
N LYS A 128 14.40 9.59 8.50
CA LYS A 128 14.50 8.67 9.66
C LYS A 128 13.35 8.97 10.63
N PRO A 129 12.54 7.97 10.98
CA PRO A 129 11.42 8.15 11.89
C PRO A 129 11.80 8.78 13.24
N GLN A 130 13.00 8.48 13.74
CA GLN A 130 13.51 9.02 15.01
C GLN A 130 13.69 10.55 15.02
N ASN A 131 13.83 11.17 13.83
CA ASN A 131 14.01 12.61 13.69
C ASN A 131 12.69 13.40 13.77
N ALA A 132 11.55 12.73 13.66
CA ALA A 132 10.24 13.37 13.73
C ALA A 132 9.79 13.62 15.18
N VAL A 133 10.64 14.26 15.97
CA VAL A 133 10.32 14.62 17.36
C VAL A 133 9.38 15.83 17.38
N PRO A 134 8.34 15.85 18.25
CA PRO A 134 7.43 16.99 18.36
C PRO A 134 8.16 18.22 18.90
N ASP A 135 8.08 19.31 18.16
CA ASP A 135 8.59 20.61 18.59
C ASP A 135 7.63 21.30 19.60
N ASN A 136 8.07 22.44 20.13
CA ASN A 136 7.27 23.21 21.07
C ASN A 136 5.97 23.72 20.46
N ARG A 137 5.91 23.95 19.12
CA ARG A 137 4.71 24.39 18.45
C ARG A 137 3.62 23.32 18.49
N VAL A 138 3.99 22.06 18.21
CA VAL A 138 3.06 20.92 18.30
C VAL A 138 2.58 20.72 19.73
N LYS A 139 3.52 20.75 20.70
CA LYS A 139 3.17 20.58 22.13
C LYS A 139 2.21 21.68 22.62
N ASN A 140 2.50 22.93 22.30
CA ASN A 140 1.63 24.07 22.68
C ASN A 140 0.25 23.98 22.03
N LEU A 141 0.16 23.56 20.76
CA LEU A 141 -1.11 23.32 20.09
C LEU A 141 -1.95 22.27 20.83
N LEU A 142 -1.32 21.12 21.18
CA LEU A 142 -2.03 20.05 21.90
C LEU A 142 -2.50 20.52 23.28
N VAL A 143 -1.66 21.25 24.02
CA VAL A 143 -2.05 21.84 25.30
C VAL A 143 -3.25 22.77 25.12
N SER A 144 -3.21 23.70 24.17
CA SER A 144 -4.33 24.63 23.93
C SER A 144 -5.63 23.91 23.56
N LEU A 145 -5.53 22.79 22.81
CA LEU A 145 -6.73 21.99 22.49
C LEU A 145 -7.31 21.30 23.73
N THR A 146 -6.48 20.91 24.69
CA THR A 146 -6.93 20.22 25.91
C THR A 146 -7.38 21.17 27.03
N GLU A 147 -7.07 22.47 26.93
CA GLU A 147 -7.59 23.49 27.85
C GLU A 147 -9.10 23.62 27.75
N ASN A 148 -9.69 23.29 26.60
CA ASN A 148 -11.13 23.27 26.45
C ASN A 148 -11.70 21.93 26.94
N PRO A 149 -12.48 21.89 28.03
CA PRO A 149 -12.98 20.67 28.64
C PRO A 149 -13.97 19.88 27.75
N PHE A 150 -14.49 20.52 26.69
CA PHE A 150 -15.39 19.91 25.74
C PHE A 150 -14.64 19.20 24.58
N ASN A 151 -13.32 19.33 24.53
CA ASN A 151 -12.49 18.64 23.57
C ASN A 151 -11.93 17.34 24.17
N LYS A 152 -12.15 16.23 23.49
CA LYS A 152 -11.38 15.00 23.68
C LYS A 152 -10.38 14.89 22.54
N VAL A 153 -9.07 14.91 22.87
CA VAL A 153 -8.00 14.88 21.89
C VAL A 153 -7.36 13.50 21.91
N VAL A 154 -7.23 12.89 20.75
CA VAL A 154 -6.61 11.59 20.54
C VAL A 154 -5.51 11.71 19.49
N ILE A 155 -4.29 11.31 19.81
CA ILE A 155 -3.23 11.11 18.80
C ILE A 155 -3.25 9.66 18.33
N VAL A 156 -3.34 9.46 17.02
CA VAL A 156 -3.23 8.13 16.38
C VAL A 156 -1.95 8.10 15.56
N SER A 157 -1.10 7.11 15.78
CA SER A 157 0.18 6.99 15.08
C SER A 157 0.57 5.53 14.88
N GLY A 158 1.37 5.29 13.83
CA GLY A 158 2.07 4.02 13.63
C GLY A 158 3.27 3.82 14.56
N ARG A 159 3.61 4.81 15.38
CA ARG A 159 4.72 4.75 16.35
C ARG A 159 4.44 3.79 17.48
N ASP A 160 5.51 3.24 18.06
CA ASP A 160 5.42 2.40 19.24
C ASP A 160 4.90 3.16 20.47
N SER A 161 4.35 2.40 21.42
CA SER A 161 3.76 2.96 22.64
C SER A 161 4.75 3.70 23.52
N ALA A 162 6.01 3.25 23.58
CA ALA A 162 7.05 3.89 24.40
C ALA A 162 7.42 5.28 23.84
N THR A 163 7.54 5.40 22.53
CA THR A 163 7.80 6.67 21.85
C THR A 163 6.67 7.69 22.10
N LEU A 164 5.41 7.28 21.92
CA LEU A 164 4.27 8.18 22.18
C LEU A 164 4.16 8.56 23.65
N GLU A 165 4.42 7.63 24.54
CA GLU A 165 4.45 7.88 25.98
C GLU A 165 5.50 8.92 26.34
N HIS A 166 6.72 8.77 25.84
CA HIS A 166 7.81 9.70 26.08
C HIS A 166 7.49 11.12 25.58
N TRP A 167 6.84 11.24 24.42
CA TRP A 167 6.54 12.54 23.84
C TRP A 167 5.31 13.23 24.42
N PHE A 168 4.28 12.47 24.72
CA PHE A 168 2.94 13.00 25.00
C PHE A 168 2.28 12.46 26.27
N GLY A 169 2.88 11.49 26.95
CA GLY A 169 2.30 10.84 28.13
C GLY A 169 2.03 11.79 29.31
N HIS A 170 2.66 12.96 29.31
CA HIS A 170 2.45 14.01 30.29
C HIS A 170 1.27 14.98 29.95
N LEU A 171 0.71 14.87 28.74
CA LEU A 171 -0.40 15.69 28.31
C LEU A 171 -1.74 15.02 28.61
N ASN A 172 -2.81 15.83 28.73
CA ASN A 172 -4.18 15.33 28.93
C ASN A 172 -4.83 14.92 27.60
N ILE A 173 -4.22 13.94 26.92
CA ILE A 173 -4.64 13.41 25.62
C ILE A 173 -4.69 11.90 25.62
N ASP A 174 -5.55 11.32 24.80
CA ASP A 174 -5.55 9.89 24.54
C ASP A 174 -4.48 9.55 23.50
N LEU A 175 -3.85 8.39 23.63
CA LEU A 175 -2.81 7.92 22.72
C LEU A 175 -3.22 6.59 22.10
N ALA A 176 -3.17 6.49 20.78
CA ALA A 176 -3.37 5.26 20.02
C ALA A 176 -2.08 4.96 19.24
N ALA A 177 -1.34 3.97 19.71
CA ALA A 177 -0.06 3.52 19.16
C ALA A 177 -0.23 2.35 18.19
N GLU A 178 0.80 2.12 17.36
CA GLU A 178 0.86 0.96 16.44
C GLU A 178 -0.40 0.82 15.56
N HIS A 179 -0.80 1.95 14.95
CA HIS A 179 -2.01 2.03 14.14
C HIS A 179 -3.31 1.65 14.88
N GLY A 180 -3.36 1.90 16.19
CA GLY A 180 -4.52 1.61 17.03
C GLY A 180 -4.50 0.25 17.70
N LEU A 181 -3.41 -0.52 17.61
CA LEU A 181 -3.28 -1.79 18.34
C LEU A 181 -3.25 -1.58 19.86
N LYS A 182 -2.60 -0.49 20.30
CA LYS A 182 -2.49 -0.11 21.71
C LYS A 182 -3.16 1.24 21.94
N TYR A 183 -3.88 1.36 23.03
CA TYR A 183 -4.60 2.57 23.42
C TYR A 183 -4.32 2.91 24.88
N LYS A 184 -4.18 4.22 25.18
CA LYS A 184 -3.99 4.73 26.52
C LYS A 184 -4.78 6.00 26.73
N GLU A 185 -5.54 6.06 27.83
CA GLU A 185 -6.21 7.27 28.28
C GLU A 185 -5.28 8.12 29.16
N PRO A 186 -5.48 9.44 29.21
CA PRO A 186 -4.70 10.32 30.06
C PRO A 186 -4.81 9.89 31.54
N GLY A 187 -3.69 9.92 32.24
CA GLY A 187 -3.63 9.52 33.65
C GLY A 187 -3.56 8.02 33.90
N ASN A 188 -3.85 7.17 32.94
CA ASN A 188 -3.64 5.73 33.05
C ASN A 188 -2.15 5.38 32.97
N LYS A 189 -1.70 4.45 33.86
CA LYS A 189 -0.32 3.97 33.82
C LYS A 189 -0.09 2.90 32.75
N ASN A 190 -1.14 2.16 32.39
CA ASN A 190 -1.06 1.01 31.53
C ASN A 190 -1.69 1.28 30.16
N TRP A 191 -1.10 0.67 29.13
CA TRP A 191 -1.65 0.59 27.81
C TRP A 191 -2.64 -0.56 27.69
N PHE A 192 -3.75 -0.37 27.00
CA PHE A 192 -4.71 -1.40 26.67
C PHE A 192 -4.39 -1.96 25.27
N ASN A 193 -4.24 -3.27 25.17
CA ASN A 193 -4.11 -3.94 23.88
C ASN A 193 -5.48 -4.27 23.32
N LEU A 194 -5.79 -3.80 22.11
CA LEU A 194 -7.04 -4.12 21.41
C LEU A 194 -7.03 -5.52 20.78
N SER A 195 -5.86 -6.15 20.65
CA SER A 195 -5.73 -7.52 20.18
C SER A 195 -4.72 -8.29 21.03
N ASN A 196 -5.15 -9.41 21.61
CA ASN A 196 -4.29 -10.33 22.37
C ASN A 196 -3.74 -11.49 21.51
N LYS A 197 -3.94 -11.46 20.18
CA LYS A 197 -3.49 -12.52 19.29
C LYS A 197 -2.03 -12.30 18.93
N GLN A 198 -1.13 -13.13 19.45
CA GLN A 198 0.22 -13.23 18.89
C GLN A 198 0.16 -13.90 17.53
N PRO A 199 0.59 -13.23 16.45
CA PRO A 199 0.51 -13.82 15.13
C PRO A 199 1.57 -14.90 14.96
N LEU A 200 1.14 -16.16 14.84
CA LEU A 200 2.03 -17.34 14.64
C LEU A 200 2.93 -17.21 13.39
N TRP A 201 2.57 -16.33 12.46
CA TRP A 201 3.34 -16.08 11.25
C TRP A 201 4.54 -15.13 11.45
N LYS A 202 4.61 -14.38 12.56
CA LYS A 202 5.58 -13.29 12.78
C LYS A 202 7.04 -13.77 12.61
N ASN A 203 7.39 -14.92 13.19
CA ASN A 203 8.74 -15.48 13.08
C ASN A 203 9.11 -15.88 11.65
N LYS A 204 8.15 -16.41 10.88
CA LYS A 204 8.39 -16.77 9.47
C LYS A 204 8.60 -15.52 8.59
N VAL A 205 7.84 -14.47 8.84
CA VAL A 205 7.97 -13.20 8.11
C VAL A 205 9.27 -12.50 8.48
N ARG A 206 9.68 -12.52 9.76
CA ARG A 206 10.96 -11.95 10.21
C ARG A 206 12.13 -12.56 9.43
N ALA A 207 12.24 -13.89 9.39
CA ALA A 207 13.33 -14.57 8.67
C ALA A 207 13.36 -14.22 7.17
N LEU A 208 12.19 -14.04 6.54
CA LEU A 208 12.12 -13.57 5.15
C LEU A 208 12.55 -12.10 5.02
N ALA A 209 12.11 -11.23 5.92
CA ALA A 209 12.44 -9.81 5.91
C ALA A 209 13.96 -9.59 6.12
N GLU A 210 14.58 -10.33 7.04
CA GLU A 210 16.03 -10.32 7.30
C GLU A 210 16.80 -10.64 6.02
N ARG A 211 16.45 -11.73 5.34
CA ARG A 211 17.08 -12.12 4.09
C ARG A 211 16.97 -11.02 3.01
N TYR A 212 15.80 -10.42 2.83
CA TYR A 212 15.61 -9.37 1.84
C TYR A 212 16.29 -8.05 2.22
N SER A 213 16.40 -7.74 3.51
CA SER A 213 17.09 -6.53 3.95
C SER A 213 18.60 -6.59 3.73
N GLU A 214 19.19 -7.79 3.74
CA GLU A 214 20.60 -8.00 3.38
C GLU A 214 20.85 -7.80 1.88
N GLU A 215 19.87 -8.11 1.03
CA GLU A 215 19.97 -7.99 -0.43
C GLU A 215 19.70 -6.57 -0.95
N ILE A 216 18.97 -5.73 -0.19
CA ILE A 216 18.49 -4.41 -0.64
C ILE A 216 19.16 -3.31 0.16
N VAL A 217 20.12 -2.63 -0.46
CA VAL A 217 20.83 -1.51 0.17
C VAL A 217 19.87 -0.38 0.58
N GLY A 218 19.93 0.04 1.85
CA GLY A 218 19.09 1.11 2.40
C GLY A 218 17.74 0.66 2.94
N SER A 219 17.42 -0.64 2.89
CA SER A 219 16.28 -1.21 3.59
C SER A 219 16.61 -1.50 5.06
N PHE A 220 15.62 -1.43 5.92
CA PHE A 220 15.72 -1.84 7.32
C PHE A 220 14.41 -2.49 7.77
N ILE A 221 14.51 -3.32 8.81
CA ILE A 221 13.35 -3.98 9.39
C ILE A 221 12.92 -3.19 10.62
N GLU A 222 11.65 -2.79 10.65
CA GLU A 222 11.00 -2.26 11.84
C GLU A 222 10.02 -3.31 12.35
N GLU A 223 10.34 -3.89 13.51
CA GLU A 223 9.45 -4.84 14.16
C GLU A 223 8.58 -4.11 15.18
N LYS A 224 7.26 -4.28 15.08
CA LYS A 224 6.27 -3.80 16.04
C LYS A 224 5.75 -4.95 16.87
N GLU A 225 5.35 -4.65 18.11
CA GLU A 225 4.86 -5.65 19.08
C GLU A 225 3.59 -6.38 18.61
#